data_e1c21e1939927cc39ace5068860efcc7
#
_entry.id   e1c21e1939927cc39ace5068860efcc7
#
_cell.length_a   1.000
_cell.length_b   1.000
_cell.length_c   1.000
_cell.angle_alpha   90.00
_cell.angle_beta   90.00
_cell.angle_gamma   90.00
#
_symmetry.space_group_name_H-M   'P 1'
#
loop_
_entity.id
_entity.type
_entity.pdbx_description
1 polymer ?
#
loop_
_entity_poly.entity_id
_entity_poly.type
_entity_poly.pdbx_seq_one_letter_code
_entity_poly.pdbx_strand_id
1 'polypeptide(L)'
;SDIAAGFISMKYGFMGPNYCTVSACASSNHGMIAAFDAIRYGKADVMVAGGSEAAVNEPSVGGFNSMQALSTRNDDPQHASRPFDKDRDGFVIGEGAGALIFEEYEHAKARGAKIYCEIIGGGASADAYHFTAPHPEGKGAMKSMRDAIKDAGIKPEDIDYVNVHGTSTPAGDIPELKAVAGVLGDHVYNVNISSTKSMTGHLLGAAGAAEALACIFAITHGVVPPTINCENLDPEIDPNLNLTLNKAQKREVRCALSNTFGFGGHNSTVIFRKI
;
A
#
# COMPACT_ATOMS: atom_id res chain seq x y z
N SER A 1 -20.85 3.14 -1.92
CA SER A 1 -19.36 3.25 -2.12
C SER A 1 -18.99 4.17 -3.29
N ASP A 2 -19.83 4.30 -4.30
CA ASP A 2 -19.56 5.07 -5.53
C ASP A 2 -19.82 6.59 -5.38
N ILE A 3 -20.62 7.00 -4.41
CA ILE A 3 -21.11 8.38 -4.32
C ILE A 3 -19.98 9.43 -4.10
N ALA A 4 -18.89 9.06 -3.45
CA ALA A 4 -17.77 9.99 -3.25
C ALA A 4 -17.15 10.41 -4.59
N ALA A 5 -16.90 9.46 -5.49
CA ALA A 5 -16.41 9.73 -6.85
C ALA A 5 -17.42 10.54 -7.66
N GLY A 6 -18.71 10.20 -7.58
CA GLY A 6 -19.80 10.96 -8.21
C GLY A 6 -19.89 12.39 -7.70
N PHE A 7 -19.72 12.61 -6.40
CA PHE A 7 -19.76 13.94 -5.81
C PHE A 7 -18.60 14.84 -6.30
N ILE A 8 -17.39 14.27 -6.41
CA ILE A 8 -16.22 14.98 -6.98
C ILE A 8 -16.50 15.36 -8.43
N SER A 9 -17.00 14.42 -9.23
CA SER A 9 -17.38 14.65 -10.63
C SER A 9 -18.37 15.81 -10.76
N MET A 10 -19.48 15.78 -10.01
CA MET A 10 -20.48 16.84 -10.01
C MET A 10 -19.94 18.18 -9.56
N LYS A 11 -19.11 18.20 -8.52
CA LYS A 11 -18.56 19.45 -7.95
C LYS A 11 -17.60 20.15 -8.89
N TYR A 12 -16.81 19.41 -9.65
CA TYR A 12 -15.77 19.97 -10.52
C TYR A 12 -16.10 19.89 -12.00
N GLY A 13 -17.23 19.31 -12.37
CA GLY A 13 -17.63 19.16 -13.77
C GLY A 13 -16.80 18.13 -14.55
N PHE A 14 -16.24 17.13 -13.85
CA PHE A 14 -15.44 16.11 -14.51
C PHE A 14 -16.32 15.06 -15.17
N MET A 15 -16.22 14.88 -16.47
CA MET A 15 -17.08 13.99 -17.29
C MET A 15 -16.35 12.77 -17.85
N GLY A 16 -15.11 12.53 -17.45
CA GLY A 16 -14.35 11.33 -17.84
C GLY A 16 -14.82 10.07 -17.10
N PRO A 17 -14.10 8.96 -17.25
CA PRO A 17 -14.42 7.71 -16.54
C PRO A 17 -14.56 7.94 -15.03
N ASN A 18 -15.67 7.47 -14.44
CA ASN A 18 -16.00 7.67 -13.03
C ASN A 18 -16.64 6.42 -12.45
N TYR A 19 -15.93 5.75 -11.54
CA TYR A 19 -16.40 4.55 -10.84
C TYR A 19 -15.54 4.28 -9.59
N CYS A 20 -16.07 3.46 -8.69
CA CYS A 20 -15.33 2.95 -7.53
C CYS A 20 -14.82 1.53 -7.81
N THR A 21 -13.56 1.28 -7.47
CA THR A 21 -13.02 -0.07 -7.35
C THR A 21 -13.32 -0.63 -5.97
N VAL A 22 -13.72 -1.90 -5.89
CA VAL A 22 -13.99 -2.60 -4.63
C VAL A 22 -13.22 -3.92 -4.61
N SER A 23 -12.21 -3.99 -3.77
CA SER A 23 -11.35 -5.16 -3.56
C SER A 23 -10.77 -5.18 -2.13
N ALA A 24 -11.65 -4.93 -1.16
CA ALA A 24 -11.30 -4.82 0.25
C ALA A 24 -10.11 -3.86 0.46
N CYS A 25 -9.08 -4.28 1.21
CA CYS A 25 -7.92 -3.42 1.50
C CYS A 25 -7.10 -3.02 0.26
N ALA A 26 -7.25 -3.71 -0.87
CA ALA A 26 -6.55 -3.40 -2.12
C ALA A 26 -7.27 -2.35 -3.00
N SER A 27 -8.43 -1.83 -2.57
CA SER A 27 -9.30 -0.98 -3.39
C SER A 27 -8.60 0.26 -3.93
N SER A 28 -7.88 1.02 -3.09
CA SER A 28 -7.18 2.23 -3.54
C SER A 28 -6.10 1.94 -4.56
N ASN A 29 -5.29 0.89 -4.37
CA ASN A 29 -4.25 0.54 -5.34
C ASN A 29 -4.86 0.10 -6.67
N HIS A 30 -5.93 -0.70 -6.66
CA HIS A 30 -6.65 -1.05 -7.89
C HIS A 30 -7.25 0.19 -8.57
N GLY A 31 -7.76 1.16 -7.79
CA GLY A 31 -8.20 2.45 -8.31
C GLY A 31 -7.08 3.25 -8.97
N MET A 32 -5.89 3.26 -8.35
CA MET A 32 -4.70 3.92 -8.92
C MET A 32 -4.22 3.23 -10.19
N ILE A 33 -4.21 1.90 -10.25
CA ILE A 33 -3.87 1.14 -11.46
C ILE A 33 -4.86 1.45 -12.57
N ALA A 34 -6.16 1.47 -12.27
CA ALA A 34 -7.19 1.79 -13.26
C ALA A 34 -7.07 3.22 -13.79
N ALA A 35 -6.72 4.19 -12.94
CA ALA A 35 -6.47 5.57 -13.35
C ALA A 35 -5.20 5.70 -14.20
N PHE A 36 -4.13 5.02 -13.82
CA PHE A 36 -2.88 4.94 -14.57
C PHE A 36 -3.12 4.36 -15.97
N ASP A 37 -3.85 3.26 -16.06
CA ASP A 37 -4.22 2.64 -17.33
C ASP A 37 -5.11 3.54 -18.18
N ALA A 38 -6.05 4.27 -17.57
CA ALA A 38 -6.91 5.19 -18.31
C ALA A 38 -6.09 6.29 -19.00
N ILE A 39 -5.06 6.83 -18.34
CA ILE A 39 -4.15 7.82 -18.90
C ILE A 39 -3.23 7.18 -19.94
N ARG A 40 -2.59 6.08 -19.61
CA ARG A 40 -1.64 5.37 -20.47
C ARG A 40 -2.26 4.95 -21.82
N TYR A 41 -3.55 4.59 -21.81
CA TYR A 41 -4.29 4.22 -23.03
C TYR A 41 -5.06 5.36 -23.66
N GLY A 42 -4.79 6.62 -23.27
CA GLY A 42 -5.37 7.81 -23.87
C GLY A 42 -6.88 7.97 -23.66
N LYS A 43 -7.43 7.39 -22.60
CA LYS A 43 -8.85 7.54 -22.23
C LYS A 43 -9.11 8.80 -21.40
N ALA A 44 -8.07 9.37 -20.78
CA ALA A 44 -8.10 10.62 -20.04
C ALA A 44 -6.69 11.20 -19.98
N ASP A 45 -6.58 12.53 -19.93
CA ASP A 45 -5.31 13.21 -19.69
C ASP A 45 -5.05 13.40 -18.20
N VAL A 46 -6.11 13.50 -17.39
CA VAL A 46 -6.05 13.72 -15.95
C VAL A 46 -7.08 12.83 -15.25
N MET A 47 -6.67 12.16 -14.18
CA MET A 47 -7.55 11.35 -13.33
C MET A 47 -7.34 11.70 -11.85
N VAL A 48 -8.43 11.77 -11.10
CA VAL A 48 -8.39 11.76 -9.63
C VAL A 48 -8.47 10.32 -9.17
N ALA A 49 -7.43 9.84 -8.51
CA ALA A 49 -7.35 8.48 -7.99
C ALA A 49 -7.10 8.50 -6.47
N GLY A 50 -7.56 7.48 -5.78
CA GLY A 50 -7.34 7.36 -4.33
C GLY A 50 -8.38 6.50 -3.66
N GLY A 51 -8.66 6.78 -2.40
CA GLY A 51 -9.66 6.07 -1.62
C GLY A 51 -10.01 6.78 -0.33
N SER A 52 -11.15 6.42 0.24
CA SER A 52 -11.63 6.92 1.52
C SER A 52 -12.26 5.78 2.31
N GLU A 53 -12.11 5.83 3.62
CA GLU A 53 -12.69 4.84 4.54
C GLU A 53 -13.08 5.52 5.85
N ALA A 54 -14.27 5.19 6.36
CA ALA A 54 -14.78 5.61 7.67
C ALA A 54 -15.45 4.39 8.33
N ALA A 55 -14.63 3.41 8.72
CA ALA A 55 -15.07 2.10 9.16
C ALA A 55 -15.05 1.92 10.69
N VAL A 56 -14.75 2.95 11.47
CA VAL A 56 -14.79 2.87 12.94
C VAL A 56 -16.24 3.03 13.41
N ASN A 57 -17.00 1.96 13.22
CA ASN A 57 -18.40 1.85 13.62
C ASN A 57 -18.71 0.45 14.14
N GLU A 58 -19.81 0.30 14.87
CA GLU A 58 -20.17 -0.96 15.53
C GLU A 58 -20.24 -2.16 14.57
N PRO A 59 -20.88 -2.09 13.39
CA PRO A 59 -20.92 -3.22 12.47
C PRO A 59 -19.54 -3.66 11.98
N SER A 60 -18.66 -2.71 11.64
CA SER A 60 -17.31 -3.02 11.14
C SER A 60 -16.43 -3.60 12.24
N VAL A 61 -16.42 -2.96 13.42
CA VAL A 61 -15.67 -3.46 14.59
C VAL A 61 -16.18 -4.85 14.98
N GLY A 62 -17.51 -5.04 15.06
CA GLY A 62 -18.11 -6.34 15.37
C GLY A 62 -17.77 -7.43 14.35
N GLY A 63 -17.78 -7.08 13.06
CA GLY A 63 -17.43 -8.00 11.98
C GLY A 63 -15.97 -8.46 12.05
N PHE A 64 -15.03 -7.53 12.15
CA PHE A 64 -13.61 -7.87 12.28
C PHE A 64 -13.27 -8.55 13.59
N ASN A 65 -13.93 -8.19 14.69
CA ASN A 65 -13.77 -8.86 15.98
C ASN A 65 -14.24 -10.33 15.92
N SER A 66 -15.35 -10.61 15.24
CA SER A 66 -15.85 -11.98 15.03
C SER A 66 -14.85 -12.85 14.25
N MET A 67 -13.99 -12.24 13.44
CA MET A 67 -12.92 -12.91 12.70
C MET A 67 -11.62 -13.00 13.49
N GLN A 68 -11.57 -12.45 14.70
CA GLN A 68 -10.34 -12.32 15.50
C GLN A 68 -9.20 -11.63 14.74
N ALA A 69 -9.54 -10.64 13.95
CA ALA A 69 -8.59 -9.93 13.10
C ALA A 69 -8.02 -8.65 13.75
N LEU A 70 -8.75 -8.11 14.76
CA LEU A 70 -8.35 -6.89 15.47
C LEU A 70 -7.44 -7.18 16.64
N SER A 71 -6.51 -6.24 16.89
CA SER A 71 -5.78 -6.21 18.15
C SER A 71 -6.73 -6.03 19.33
N THR A 72 -6.46 -6.75 20.41
CA THR A 72 -7.20 -6.65 21.68
C THR A 72 -6.46 -5.86 22.74
N ARG A 73 -5.34 -5.22 22.39
CA ARG A 73 -4.48 -4.42 23.29
C ARG A 73 -5.11 -3.07 23.66
N ASN A 74 -6.25 -3.11 24.36
CA ASN A 74 -6.99 -1.92 24.76
C ASN A 74 -6.39 -1.21 26.00
N ASP A 75 -5.53 -1.88 26.74
CA ASP A 75 -4.77 -1.35 27.87
C ASP A 75 -3.57 -0.50 27.42
N ASP A 76 -3.10 -0.69 26.19
CA ASP A 76 -1.99 0.07 25.61
C ASP A 76 -2.25 0.35 24.10
N PRO A 77 -3.25 1.19 23.78
CA PRO A 77 -3.71 1.38 22.40
C PRO A 77 -2.67 2.05 21.50
N GLN A 78 -1.74 2.83 22.06
CA GLN A 78 -0.69 3.51 21.30
C GLN A 78 0.34 2.52 20.73
N HIS A 79 0.50 1.35 21.35
CA HIS A 79 1.39 0.30 20.89
C HIS A 79 0.65 -0.93 20.35
N ALA A 80 -0.65 -0.80 20.03
CA ALA A 80 -1.46 -1.91 19.54
C ALA A 80 -1.08 -2.30 18.11
N SER A 81 -0.92 -1.32 17.19
CA SER A 81 -0.41 -1.60 15.85
C SER A 81 1.12 -1.73 15.89
N ARG A 82 1.61 -2.96 15.76
CA ARG A 82 3.02 -3.31 15.94
C ARG A 82 3.51 -4.33 14.89
N PRO A 83 3.52 -3.96 13.59
CA PRO A 83 3.95 -4.87 12.55
C PRO A 83 5.34 -5.44 12.83
N PHE A 84 5.52 -6.74 12.51
CA PHE A 84 6.76 -7.50 12.67
C PHE A 84 7.16 -7.83 14.11
N ASP A 85 6.48 -7.26 15.11
CA ASP A 85 6.72 -7.61 16.51
C ASP A 85 6.18 -9.02 16.82
N LYS A 86 6.89 -9.79 17.65
CA LYS A 86 6.47 -11.15 18.02
C LYS A 86 5.15 -11.19 18.81
N ASP A 87 4.83 -10.09 19.50
CA ASP A 87 3.64 -9.97 20.36
C ASP A 87 2.48 -9.24 19.64
N ARG A 88 2.52 -9.12 18.29
CA ARG A 88 1.42 -8.59 17.49
C ARG A 88 0.22 -9.52 17.53
N ASP A 89 -0.97 -8.98 17.65
CA ASP A 89 -2.20 -9.74 17.88
C ASP A 89 -3.36 -9.39 16.93
N GLY A 90 -3.12 -8.52 15.95
CA GLY A 90 -4.13 -8.08 15.00
C GLY A 90 -3.94 -6.64 14.54
N PHE A 91 -4.74 -6.19 13.60
CA PHE A 91 -4.66 -4.83 13.12
C PHE A 91 -5.51 -3.86 13.97
N VAL A 92 -5.19 -2.58 13.88
CA VAL A 92 -6.00 -1.48 14.43
C VAL A 92 -6.70 -0.80 13.27
N ILE A 93 -8.03 -0.63 13.33
CA ILE A 93 -8.79 0.08 12.30
C ILE A 93 -8.38 1.55 12.31
N GLY A 94 -8.03 2.09 11.13
CA GLY A 94 -7.85 3.50 10.90
C GLY A 94 -8.93 4.03 9.96
N GLU A 95 -9.15 5.34 9.99
CA GLU A 95 -10.02 6.06 9.08
C GLU A 95 -9.26 7.17 8.37
N GLY A 96 -9.67 7.50 7.16
CA GLY A 96 -9.07 8.59 6.41
C GLY A 96 -9.38 8.53 4.93
N ALA A 97 -8.76 9.46 4.21
CA ALA A 97 -8.86 9.55 2.76
C ALA A 97 -7.54 10.05 2.17
N GLY A 98 -7.25 9.61 0.96
CA GLY A 98 -6.17 10.14 0.14
C GLY A 98 -6.66 10.32 -1.30
N ALA A 99 -6.28 11.42 -1.92
CA ALA A 99 -6.56 11.70 -3.32
C ALA A 99 -5.28 12.17 -4.00
N LEU A 100 -4.99 11.56 -5.14
CA LEU A 100 -3.86 11.88 -5.99
C LEU A 100 -4.37 12.35 -7.35
N ILE A 101 -3.73 13.35 -7.90
CA ILE A 101 -3.97 13.78 -9.28
C ILE A 101 -2.94 13.09 -10.16
N PHE A 102 -3.41 12.15 -10.96
CA PHE A 102 -2.62 11.52 -12.01
C PHE A 102 -2.81 12.31 -13.29
N GLU A 103 -1.73 12.59 -13.98
CA GLU A 103 -1.75 13.43 -15.17
C GLU A 103 -0.71 12.92 -16.18
N GLU A 104 -1.06 12.96 -17.45
CA GLU A 104 -0.13 12.65 -18.53
C GLU A 104 1.08 13.60 -18.48
N TYR A 105 2.27 13.06 -18.66
CA TYR A 105 3.53 13.76 -18.37
C TYR A 105 3.72 15.03 -19.21
N GLU A 106 3.51 14.98 -20.51
CA GLU A 106 3.67 16.16 -21.38
C GLU A 106 2.55 17.18 -21.17
N HIS A 107 1.35 16.72 -20.82
CA HIS A 107 0.24 17.60 -20.43
C HIS A 107 0.60 18.38 -19.14
N ALA A 108 1.13 17.71 -18.13
CA ALA A 108 1.58 18.33 -16.88
C ALA A 108 2.70 19.36 -17.13
N LYS A 109 3.70 19.01 -17.94
CA LYS A 109 4.80 19.91 -18.32
C LYS A 109 4.32 21.13 -19.06
N ALA A 110 3.43 20.96 -20.05
CA ALA A 110 2.93 22.05 -20.88
C ALA A 110 2.25 23.16 -20.08
N ARG A 111 1.59 22.83 -18.96
CA ARG A 111 0.98 23.80 -18.04
C ARG A 111 1.86 24.24 -16.87
N GLY A 112 3.12 23.78 -16.81
CA GLY A 112 4.06 24.11 -15.74
C GLY A 112 3.68 23.51 -14.38
N ALA A 113 3.04 22.34 -14.34
CA ALA A 113 2.68 21.68 -13.10
C ALA A 113 3.91 21.26 -12.29
N LYS A 114 3.80 21.30 -10.97
CA LYS A 114 4.76 20.65 -10.10
C LYS A 114 4.51 19.15 -10.14
N ILE A 115 5.46 18.39 -10.64
CA ILE A 115 5.41 16.93 -10.67
C ILE A 115 6.18 16.40 -9.45
N TYR A 116 5.56 15.54 -8.65
CA TYR A 116 6.18 14.97 -7.46
C TYR A 116 6.96 13.70 -7.75
N CYS A 117 6.39 12.83 -8.56
CA CYS A 117 6.99 11.59 -9.03
C CYS A 117 6.17 11.06 -10.22
N GLU A 118 6.61 9.97 -10.79
CA GLU A 118 5.91 9.23 -11.84
C GLU A 118 5.38 7.91 -11.27
N ILE A 119 4.14 7.55 -11.56
CA ILE A 119 3.68 6.16 -11.42
C ILE A 119 4.09 5.42 -12.70
N ILE A 120 4.83 4.32 -12.54
CA ILE A 120 5.45 3.63 -13.68
C ILE A 120 4.95 2.22 -13.89
N GLY A 121 4.28 1.63 -12.92
CA GLY A 121 3.76 0.27 -13.06
C GLY A 121 2.73 -0.09 -12.00
N GLY A 122 1.86 -1.01 -12.39
CA GLY A 122 0.86 -1.62 -11.56
C GLY A 122 0.78 -3.13 -11.75
N GLY A 123 0.53 -3.84 -10.67
CA GLY A 123 0.35 -5.29 -10.70
C GLY A 123 -0.84 -5.70 -9.83
N ALA A 124 -1.65 -6.63 -10.35
CA ALA A 124 -2.80 -7.18 -9.66
C ALA A 124 -2.81 -8.70 -9.77
N SER A 125 -3.21 -9.38 -8.70
CA SER A 125 -3.32 -10.83 -8.68
C SER A 125 -4.34 -11.30 -7.65
N ALA A 126 -4.59 -12.61 -7.63
CA ALA A 126 -5.40 -13.26 -6.61
C ALA A 126 -4.61 -14.40 -5.97
N ASP A 127 -4.81 -14.60 -4.65
CA ASP A 127 -4.21 -15.72 -3.92
C ASP A 127 -4.81 -17.08 -4.32
N ALA A 128 -6.08 -17.11 -4.71
CA ALA A 128 -6.84 -18.33 -5.00
C ALA A 128 -6.69 -19.39 -3.88
N TYR A 129 -6.73 -18.95 -2.63
CA TYR A 129 -6.41 -19.78 -1.47
C TYR A 129 -7.54 -19.79 -0.41
N HIS A 130 -7.81 -18.67 0.25
CA HIS A 130 -8.77 -18.58 1.34
C HIS A 130 -9.45 -17.20 1.38
N PHE A 131 -10.64 -17.09 2.00
CA PHE A 131 -11.39 -15.83 2.07
C PHE A 131 -10.65 -14.72 2.83
N THR A 132 -9.91 -15.06 3.89
CA THR A 132 -9.30 -14.07 4.78
C THR A 132 -7.82 -14.31 5.03
N ALA A 133 -7.33 -15.55 4.94
CA ALA A 133 -5.94 -15.85 5.13
C ALA A 133 -5.16 -15.67 3.81
N PRO A 134 -3.99 -15.00 3.84
CA PRO A 134 -3.11 -14.93 2.68
C PRO A 134 -2.53 -16.32 2.37
N HIS A 135 -2.07 -16.51 1.14
CA HIS A 135 -1.34 -17.72 0.79
C HIS A 135 -0.06 -17.83 1.64
N PRO A 136 0.18 -18.94 2.38
CA PRO A 136 1.28 -19.03 3.36
C PRO A 136 2.69 -18.84 2.75
N GLU A 137 2.84 -19.11 1.47
CA GLU A 137 4.06 -18.85 0.71
C GLU A 137 4.05 -17.49 -0.01
N GLY A 138 3.04 -16.64 0.19
CA GLY A 138 2.93 -15.32 -0.43
C GLY A 138 2.85 -15.33 -1.97
N LYS A 139 2.37 -16.43 -2.59
CA LYS A 139 2.38 -16.60 -4.06
C LYS A 139 1.64 -15.49 -4.81
N GLY A 140 0.47 -15.10 -4.34
CA GLY A 140 -0.30 -14.00 -4.92
C GLY A 140 0.42 -12.67 -4.78
N ALA A 141 0.93 -12.37 -3.58
CA ALA A 141 1.73 -11.17 -3.32
C ALA A 141 2.98 -11.11 -4.22
N MET A 142 3.72 -12.21 -4.34
CA MET A 142 4.85 -12.30 -5.28
C MET A 142 4.43 -12.02 -6.72
N LYS A 143 3.28 -12.55 -7.13
CA LYS A 143 2.78 -12.35 -8.50
C LYS A 143 2.46 -10.88 -8.75
N SER A 144 1.73 -10.20 -7.85
CA SER A 144 1.40 -8.79 -8.02
C SER A 144 2.65 -7.92 -8.11
N MET A 145 3.65 -8.16 -7.25
CA MET A 145 4.92 -7.43 -7.30
C MET A 145 5.71 -7.68 -8.60
N ARG A 146 5.81 -8.94 -9.05
CA ARG A 146 6.49 -9.27 -10.32
C ARG A 146 5.79 -8.66 -11.52
N ASP A 147 4.46 -8.69 -11.53
CA ASP A 147 3.67 -8.07 -12.60
C ASP A 147 3.87 -6.54 -12.61
N ALA A 148 3.90 -5.88 -11.44
CA ALA A 148 4.18 -4.44 -11.34
C ALA A 148 5.58 -4.08 -11.83
N ILE A 149 6.61 -4.83 -11.43
CA ILE A 149 8.00 -4.65 -11.87
C ILE A 149 8.11 -4.84 -13.39
N LYS A 150 7.46 -5.86 -13.92
CA LYS A 150 7.41 -6.12 -15.36
C LYS A 150 6.68 -5.00 -16.12
N ASP A 151 5.55 -4.54 -15.60
CA ASP A 151 4.76 -3.45 -16.19
C ASP A 151 5.54 -2.13 -16.20
N ALA A 152 6.30 -1.87 -15.14
CA ALA A 152 7.19 -0.72 -15.01
C ALA A 152 8.44 -0.79 -15.94
N GLY A 153 8.77 -1.94 -16.49
CA GLY A 153 9.96 -2.15 -17.31
C GLY A 153 11.28 -2.00 -16.54
N ILE A 154 11.27 -2.23 -15.24
CA ILE A 154 12.43 -2.11 -14.35
C ILE A 154 12.91 -3.47 -13.86
N LYS A 155 14.00 -3.49 -13.11
CA LYS A 155 14.53 -4.67 -12.42
C LYS A 155 14.25 -4.59 -10.93
N PRO A 156 14.24 -5.72 -10.20
CA PRO A 156 14.13 -5.73 -8.73
C PRO A 156 15.17 -4.84 -8.04
N GLU A 157 16.39 -4.74 -8.61
CA GLU A 157 17.50 -3.94 -8.10
C GLU A 157 17.27 -2.43 -8.19
N ASP A 158 16.27 -1.98 -8.93
CA ASP A 158 15.91 -0.56 -9.02
C ASP A 158 15.05 -0.09 -7.85
N ILE A 159 14.48 -1.01 -7.05
CA ILE A 159 13.62 -0.70 -5.90
C ILE A 159 14.47 -0.30 -4.71
N ASP A 160 14.26 0.90 -4.17
CA ASP A 160 14.94 1.42 -2.98
C ASP A 160 14.08 1.29 -1.71
N TYR A 161 12.76 1.33 -1.84
CA TYR A 161 11.81 1.30 -0.73
C TYR A 161 10.58 0.45 -1.04
N VAL A 162 10.17 -0.36 -0.07
CA VAL A 162 8.91 -1.10 -0.09
C VAL A 162 8.05 -0.67 1.10
N ASN A 163 6.90 -0.04 0.80
CA ASN A 163 5.83 0.14 1.77
C ASN A 163 4.96 -1.11 1.73
N VAL A 164 5.06 -1.91 2.77
CA VAL A 164 4.36 -3.20 2.84
C VAL A 164 2.94 -3.05 3.35
N HIS A 165 2.12 -4.04 3.05
CA HIS A 165 0.78 -4.14 3.64
C HIS A 165 0.86 -4.22 5.16
N GLY A 166 1.71 -5.07 5.72
CA GLY A 166 2.16 -5.09 7.11
C GLY A 166 1.13 -4.66 8.15
N THR A 167 0.08 -5.47 8.33
CA THR A 167 -1.10 -5.11 9.12
C THR A 167 -0.97 -5.36 10.63
N SER A 168 0.19 -5.84 11.12
CA SER A 168 0.35 -6.28 12.52
C SER A 168 -0.46 -7.54 12.83
N THR A 169 -0.68 -8.39 11.84
CA THR A 169 -1.39 -9.66 12.04
C THR A 169 -0.42 -10.84 12.06
N PRO A 170 -0.65 -11.84 12.93
CA PRO A 170 0.18 -13.04 12.96
C PRO A 170 0.24 -13.77 11.61
N ALA A 171 -0.88 -13.76 10.85
CA ALA A 171 -0.98 -14.49 9.60
C ALA A 171 -0.43 -13.72 8.38
N GLY A 172 -0.32 -12.38 8.44
CA GLY A 172 -0.05 -11.54 7.27
C GLY A 172 1.41 -11.15 7.09
N ASP A 173 2.04 -10.68 8.15
CA ASP A 173 3.32 -9.97 8.07
C ASP A 173 4.47 -10.86 7.57
N ILE A 174 4.58 -12.09 8.05
CA ILE A 174 5.65 -13.03 7.66
C ILE A 174 5.53 -13.51 6.22
N PRO A 175 4.36 -13.97 5.73
CA PRO A 175 4.20 -14.32 4.32
C PRO A 175 4.50 -13.17 3.36
N GLU A 176 4.18 -11.93 3.74
CA GLU A 176 4.52 -10.77 2.93
C GLU A 176 6.02 -10.55 2.84
N LEU A 177 6.75 -10.58 3.96
CA LEU A 177 8.22 -10.43 3.94
C LEU A 177 8.89 -11.55 3.13
N LYS A 178 8.39 -12.79 3.23
CA LYS A 178 8.85 -13.91 2.38
C LYS A 178 8.59 -13.62 0.89
N ALA A 179 7.44 -13.02 0.58
CA ALA A 179 7.11 -12.64 -0.80
C ALA A 179 8.03 -11.52 -1.32
N VAL A 180 8.28 -10.49 -0.51
CA VAL A 180 9.21 -9.40 -0.85
C VAL A 180 10.62 -9.96 -1.11
N ALA A 181 11.14 -10.80 -0.21
CA ALA A 181 12.43 -11.44 -0.38
C ALA A 181 12.47 -12.35 -1.62
N GLY A 182 11.40 -13.10 -1.89
CA GLY A 182 11.29 -13.97 -3.06
C GLY A 182 11.20 -13.23 -4.40
N VAL A 183 10.85 -11.95 -4.39
CA VAL A 183 10.83 -11.08 -5.58
C VAL A 183 12.15 -10.33 -5.75
N LEU A 184 12.69 -9.78 -4.68
CA LEU A 184 13.89 -8.95 -4.73
C LEU A 184 15.20 -9.77 -4.68
N GLY A 185 15.13 -11.05 -4.29
CA GLY A 185 16.34 -11.88 -4.12
C GLY A 185 17.30 -11.24 -3.10
N ASP A 186 18.61 -11.34 -3.36
CA ASP A 186 19.63 -10.77 -2.47
C ASP A 186 19.56 -9.24 -2.36
N HIS A 187 18.88 -8.57 -3.30
CA HIS A 187 18.69 -7.12 -3.24
C HIS A 187 17.83 -6.67 -2.06
N VAL A 188 17.01 -7.55 -1.49
CA VAL A 188 16.16 -7.26 -0.33
C VAL A 188 16.94 -6.67 0.85
N TYR A 189 18.21 -7.05 1.03
CA TYR A 189 19.09 -6.51 2.08
C TYR A 189 19.55 -5.08 1.82
N ASN A 190 19.37 -4.56 0.61
CA ASN A 190 19.69 -3.20 0.22
C ASN A 190 18.46 -2.28 0.14
N VAL A 191 17.29 -2.76 0.51
CA VAL A 191 16.02 -2.05 0.42
C VAL A 191 15.52 -1.67 1.81
N ASN A 192 14.99 -0.46 1.97
CA ASN A 192 14.18 -0.15 3.15
C ASN A 192 12.79 -0.75 3.00
N ILE A 193 12.33 -1.39 4.04
CA ILE A 193 10.97 -1.92 4.16
C ILE A 193 10.30 -1.23 5.35
N SER A 194 9.06 -0.78 5.22
CA SER A 194 8.32 -0.32 6.39
C SER A 194 6.82 -0.48 6.23
N SER A 195 6.12 -0.63 7.37
CA SER A 195 4.68 -0.53 7.44
C SER A 195 4.27 0.77 8.12
N THR A 196 3.69 1.68 7.35
CA THR A 196 3.13 2.92 7.89
C THR A 196 1.85 2.71 8.69
N LYS A 197 1.23 1.52 8.60
CA LYS A 197 0.09 1.13 9.44
C LYS A 197 0.41 1.06 10.93
N SER A 198 1.69 0.98 11.30
CA SER A 198 2.12 1.16 12.68
C SER A 198 1.77 2.52 13.25
N MET A 199 1.66 3.56 12.40
CA MET A 199 1.35 4.95 12.78
C MET A 199 -0.10 5.35 12.46
N THR A 200 -0.65 4.85 11.35
CA THR A 200 -1.97 5.26 10.86
C THR A 200 -3.09 4.29 11.24
N GLY A 201 -2.76 3.09 11.70
CA GLY A 201 -3.70 1.98 11.67
C GLY A 201 -3.97 1.52 10.24
N HIS A 202 -4.87 0.59 10.08
CA HIS A 202 -5.26 0.03 8.79
C HIS A 202 -6.51 0.74 8.26
N LEU A 203 -6.33 1.61 7.25
CA LEU A 203 -7.42 2.38 6.65
C LEU A 203 -8.24 1.57 5.63
N LEU A 204 -8.17 0.24 5.67
CA LEU A 204 -8.91 -0.67 4.81
C LEU A 204 -8.85 -0.25 3.33
N GLY A 205 -9.99 0.08 2.71
CA GLY A 205 -10.03 0.50 1.31
C GLY A 205 -9.25 1.78 1.00
N ALA A 206 -9.03 2.66 1.97
CA ALA A 206 -8.22 3.87 1.82
C ALA A 206 -6.72 3.66 2.08
N ALA A 207 -6.30 2.50 2.59
CA ALA A 207 -4.92 2.25 3.00
C ALA A 207 -3.91 2.54 1.87
N GLY A 208 -4.16 2.01 0.67
CA GLY A 208 -3.26 2.20 -0.46
C GLY A 208 -3.06 3.66 -0.87
N ALA A 209 -4.09 4.51 -0.70
CA ALA A 209 -3.95 5.94 -0.99
C ALA A 209 -3.03 6.65 0.01
N ALA A 210 -3.16 6.35 1.32
CA ALA A 210 -2.27 6.88 2.35
C ALA A 210 -0.82 6.37 2.17
N GLU A 211 -0.65 5.12 1.81
CA GLU A 211 0.64 4.48 1.57
C GLU A 211 1.33 4.99 0.29
N ALA A 212 0.55 5.28 -0.75
CA ALA A 212 1.06 5.97 -1.94
C ALA A 212 1.64 7.34 -1.59
N LEU A 213 0.94 8.13 -0.73
CA LEU A 213 1.47 9.40 -0.23
C LEU A 213 2.77 9.21 0.55
N ALA A 214 2.87 8.16 1.38
CA ALA A 214 4.11 7.85 2.10
C ALA A 214 5.27 7.53 1.15
N CYS A 215 5.03 6.77 0.07
CA CYS A 215 6.00 6.50 -0.99
C CYS A 215 6.42 7.78 -1.71
N ILE A 216 5.47 8.63 -2.10
CA ILE A 216 5.72 9.92 -2.77
C ILE A 216 6.56 10.84 -1.86
N PHE A 217 6.24 10.89 -0.56
CA PHE A 217 7.01 11.71 0.39
C PHE A 217 8.41 11.13 0.62
N ALA A 218 8.57 9.80 0.65
CA ALA A 218 9.90 9.19 0.73
C ALA A 218 10.76 9.57 -0.48
N ILE A 219 10.21 9.55 -1.69
CA ILE A 219 10.88 9.98 -2.92
C ILE A 219 11.24 11.47 -2.87
N THR A 220 10.30 12.32 -2.49
CA THR A 220 10.47 13.78 -2.58
C THR A 220 11.34 14.37 -1.47
N HIS A 221 11.35 13.75 -0.28
CA HIS A 221 12.07 14.26 0.89
C HIS A 221 13.33 13.44 1.23
N GLY A 222 13.53 12.29 0.60
CA GLY A 222 14.67 11.42 0.90
C GLY A 222 14.64 10.87 2.34
N VAL A 223 13.45 10.57 2.84
CA VAL A 223 13.25 10.01 4.18
C VAL A 223 12.23 8.88 4.11
N VAL A 224 12.65 7.69 4.49
CA VAL A 224 11.76 6.53 4.60
C VAL A 224 11.07 6.56 5.96
N PRO A 225 9.73 6.50 6.00
CA PRO A 225 8.98 6.45 7.26
C PRO A 225 9.22 5.14 8.00
N PRO A 226 9.18 5.14 9.35
CA PRO A 226 9.46 3.95 10.14
C PRO A 226 8.27 3.01 10.25
N THR A 227 8.57 1.75 10.60
CA THR A 227 7.66 0.88 11.33
C THR A 227 7.87 1.11 12.80
N ILE A 228 6.92 1.72 13.51
CA ILE A 228 7.02 1.93 14.97
C ILE A 228 6.45 0.75 15.75
N ASN A 229 6.69 0.75 17.06
CA ASN A 229 6.17 -0.23 18.03
C ASN A 229 6.71 -1.66 17.90
N CYS A 230 7.69 -1.93 17.04
CA CYS A 230 8.39 -3.21 17.05
C CYS A 230 9.50 -3.17 18.11
N GLU A 231 9.23 -3.71 19.28
CA GLU A 231 10.19 -3.81 20.38
C GLU A 231 10.96 -5.12 20.32
N ASN A 232 10.28 -6.20 19.97
CA ASN A 232 10.82 -7.54 19.88
C ASN A 232 10.51 -8.12 18.48
N LEU A 233 11.50 -8.11 17.60
CA LEU A 233 11.34 -8.68 16.27
C LEU A 233 10.91 -10.15 16.37
N ASP A 234 9.92 -10.54 15.56
CA ASP A 234 9.48 -11.93 15.45
C ASP A 234 10.66 -12.82 15.03
N PRO A 235 10.97 -13.91 15.76
CA PRO A 235 12.12 -14.76 15.48
C PRO A 235 12.06 -15.48 14.13
N GLU A 236 10.90 -15.56 13.46
CA GLU A 236 10.79 -16.08 12.10
C GLU A 236 11.21 -15.07 11.02
N ILE A 237 11.45 -13.82 11.38
CA ILE A 237 11.87 -12.78 10.45
C ILE A 237 13.40 -12.71 10.42
N ASP A 238 13.98 -12.66 9.23
CA ASP A 238 15.42 -12.47 9.04
C ASP A 238 15.85 -11.11 9.62
N PRO A 239 16.71 -11.10 10.66
CA PRO A 239 17.15 -9.87 11.32
C PRO A 239 18.04 -8.97 10.44
N ASN A 240 18.49 -9.46 9.30
CA ASN A 240 19.29 -8.67 8.37
C ASN A 240 18.43 -7.79 7.44
N LEU A 241 17.11 -7.97 7.42
CA LEU A 241 16.20 -7.10 6.66
C LEU A 241 16.16 -5.71 7.30
N ASN A 242 16.25 -4.67 6.48
CA ASN A 242 16.09 -3.30 6.95
C ASN A 242 14.60 -2.92 7.01
N LEU A 243 13.94 -3.30 8.09
CA LEU A 243 12.51 -3.01 8.33
C LEU A 243 12.23 -1.58 8.79
N THR A 244 13.26 -0.72 8.79
CA THR A 244 13.16 0.69 9.19
C THR A 244 12.51 0.86 10.58
N LEU A 245 12.93 0.04 11.56
CA LEU A 245 12.26 -0.05 12.85
C LEU A 245 12.42 1.21 13.69
N ASN A 246 11.31 1.69 14.23
CA ASN A 246 11.15 2.72 15.26
C ASN A 246 11.71 4.11 14.94
N LYS A 247 12.51 4.27 13.90
CA LYS A 247 13.09 5.57 13.49
C LYS A 247 13.11 5.69 11.97
N ALA A 248 12.70 6.86 11.48
CA ALA A 248 12.81 7.19 10.07
C ALA A 248 14.28 7.18 9.62
N GLN A 249 14.53 6.73 8.40
CA GLN A 249 15.87 6.67 7.83
C GLN A 249 16.00 7.62 6.65
N LYS A 250 17.06 8.45 6.67
CA LYS A 250 17.44 9.25 5.50
C LYS A 250 18.01 8.34 4.42
N ARG A 251 17.43 8.41 3.24
CA ARG A 251 17.85 7.66 2.07
C ARG A 251 17.37 8.35 0.81
N GLU A 252 18.19 8.43 -0.20
CA GLU A 252 17.69 8.75 -1.53
C GLU A 252 16.83 7.59 -2.03
N VAL A 253 15.54 7.86 -2.26
CA VAL A 253 14.58 6.91 -2.80
C VAL A 253 14.31 7.31 -4.26
N ARG A 254 14.78 6.52 -5.20
CA ARG A 254 14.54 6.72 -6.64
C ARG A 254 13.30 5.96 -7.09
N CYS A 255 13.07 4.80 -6.48
CA CYS A 255 11.93 3.95 -6.81
C CYS A 255 11.33 3.35 -5.54
N ALA A 256 10.03 3.52 -5.37
CA ALA A 256 9.26 3.00 -4.24
C ALA A 256 8.11 2.12 -4.72
N LEU A 257 7.94 0.98 -4.04
CA LEU A 257 6.88 0.01 -4.28
C LEU A 257 5.90 0.02 -3.10
N SER A 258 4.60 0.05 -3.36
CA SER A 258 3.55 -0.02 -2.34
C SER A 258 2.66 -1.23 -2.56
N ASN A 259 2.51 -2.06 -1.54
CA ASN A 259 1.69 -3.26 -1.52
C ASN A 259 0.41 -3.06 -0.73
N THR A 260 -0.70 -3.54 -1.26
CA THR A 260 -1.94 -3.73 -0.51
C THR A 260 -2.54 -5.09 -0.80
N PHE A 261 -2.87 -5.84 0.25
CA PHE A 261 -3.45 -7.19 0.15
C PHE A 261 -4.78 -7.22 0.89
N GLY A 262 -5.84 -7.64 0.20
CA GLY A 262 -7.20 -7.59 0.73
C GLY A 262 -7.81 -8.96 0.95
N PHE A 263 -8.73 -9.04 1.89
CA PHE A 263 -9.59 -10.20 2.06
C PHE A 263 -10.29 -10.54 0.73
N GLY A 264 -10.49 -11.82 0.45
CA GLY A 264 -10.83 -12.32 -0.87
C GLY A 264 -9.61 -12.73 -1.70
N GLY A 265 -8.40 -12.56 -1.13
CA GLY A 265 -7.13 -12.85 -1.81
C GLY A 265 -6.76 -11.80 -2.86
N HIS A 266 -7.24 -10.58 -2.73
CA HIS A 266 -6.92 -9.49 -3.63
C HIS A 266 -5.53 -8.93 -3.34
N ASN A 267 -4.63 -8.99 -4.31
CA ASN A 267 -3.28 -8.44 -4.18
C ASN A 267 -3.07 -7.33 -5.21
N SER A 268 -2.52 -6.21 -4.79
CA SER A 268 -2.23 -5.08 -5.64
C SER A 268 -0.91 -4.42 -5.25
N THR A 269 -0.12 -4.08 -6.25
CA THR A 269 1.18 -3.41 -6.11
C THR A 269 1.25 -2.24 -7.08
N VAL A 270 1.69 -1.08 -6.60
CA VAL A 270 1.97 0.11 -7.44
C VAL A 270 3.42 0.55 -7.25
N ILE A 271 4.03 1.09 -8.30
CA ILE A 271 5.43 1.53 -8.30
C ILE A 271 5.51 2.99 -8.70
N PHE A 272 6.21 3.78 -7.87
CA PHE A 272 6.49 5.20 -8.07
C PHE A 272 7.98 5.41 -8.30
N ARG A 273 8.32 6.35 -9.20
CA ARG A 273 9.70 6.69 -9.56
C ARG A 273 9.94 8.19 -9.46
N LYS A 274 11.10 8.57 -8.95
CA LYS A 274 11.64 9.93 -8.98
C LYS A 274 11.86 10.37 -10.43
N ILE A 275 11.49 11.60 -10.75
CA ILE A 275 11.73 12.25 -12.05
C ILE A 275 13.08 12.95 -12.05
#